data_14bec6f32c48dc83d28835b9d505f2ad
#
_entry.id   14bec6f32c48dc83d28835b9d505f2ad
#
_cell.length_a   1.000
_cell.length_b   1.000
_cell.length_c   1.000
_cell.angle_alpha   90.00
_cell.angle_beta   90.00
_cell.angle_gamma   90.00
#
_symmetry.space_group_name_H-M   'P 1'
#
loop_
_entity.id
_entity.type
_entity.pdbx_description
1 polymer ?
#
loop_
_entity_poly.entity_id
_entity_poly.type
_entity_poly.pdbx_seq_one_letter_code
_entity_poly.pdbx_strand_id
1 'polypeptide(L)'
;MSRNLDAMDVDDLAVGAWIIGTGGGGSPYLNHLNMQQIAATGRQFELVDPEELDDEAQVAVVSTMGAPLVMQERLQDARDVARVVELMGEYLGAPFDAVMATEIGGSNAFQPLMAAAHLGLPIVDADAMGRAYPEAQMTSFAIGGLQPWPL
;
A
#
# COMPACT_ATOMS: atom_id res chain seq x y z
N MET A 1 -15.12 2.26 10.61
CA MET A 1 -15.90 0.99 10.56
C MET A 1 -15.22 0.07 9.58
N SER A 2 -14.61 -1.00 10.07
CA SER A 2 -13.86 -1.96 9.24
C SER A 2 -14.77 -2.64 8.20
N ARG A 3 -14.25 -2.92 7.01
CA ARG A 3 -14.93 -3.65 5.96
C ARG A 3 -13.97 -4.59 5.22
N ASN A 4 -14.51 -5.66 4.67
CA ASN A 4 -13.73 -6.54 3.80
C ASN A 4 -13.88 -6.10 2.34
N LEU A 5 -12.75 -6.01 1.64
CA LEU A 5 -12.69 -5.79 0.20
C LEU A 5 -12.74 -7.13 -0.52
N ASP A 6 -13.51 -7.19 -1.59
CA ASP A 6 -13.61 -8.35 -2.46
C ASP A 6 -13.02 -8.09 -3.86
N ALA A 7 -13.24 -9.01 -4.79
CA ALA A 7 -12.72 -8.88 -6.16
C ALA A 7 -13.32 -7.68 -6.92
N MET A 8 -14.56 -7.29 -6.64
CA MET A 8 -15.19 -6.13 -7.29
C MET A 8 -14.59 -4.84 -6.76
N ASP A 9 -14.33 -4.75 -5.44
CA ASP A 9 -13.65 -3.60 -4.84
C ASP A 9 -12.24 -3.41 -5.42
N VAL A 10 -11.53 -4.49 -5.76
CA VAL A 10 -10.21 -4.44 -6.42
C VAL A 10 -10.30 -3.79 -7.81
N ASP A 11 -11.36 -4.06 -8.57
CA ASP A 11 -11.59 -3.45 -9.87
C ASP A 11 -11.92 -1.95 -9.73
N ASP A 12 -12.77 -1.59 -8.79
CA ASP A 12 -13.12 -0.20 -8.50
C ASP A 12 -11.91 0.59 -7.99
N LEU A 13 -11.09 -0.01 -7.13
CA LEU A 13 -9.83 0.56 -6.68
C LEU A 13 -8.90 0.87 -7.85
N ALA A 14 -8.82 -0.01 -8.86
CA ALA A 14 -7.99 0.23 -10.04
C ALA A 14 -8.44 1.48 -10.81
N VAL A 15 -9.73 1.68 -10.98
CA VAL A 15 -10.29 2.88 -11.62
C VAL A 15 -9.95 4.13 -10.81
N GLY A 16 -10.19 4.08 -9.50
CA GLY A 16 -9.86 5.19 -8.60
C GLY A 16 -8.36 5.53 -8.62
N ALA A 17 -7.50 4.52 -8.56
CA ALA A 17 -6.04 4.67 -8.62
C ALA A 17 -5.56 5.34 -9.92
N TRP A 18 -6.16 5.03 -11.06
CA TRP A 18 -5.88 5.72 -12.33
C TRP A 18 -6.25 7.20 -12.27
N ILE A 19 -7.42 7.52 -11.73
CA ILE A 19 -7.92 8.90 -11.64
C ILE A 19 -7.04 9.73 -10.70
N ILE A 20 -6.79 9.23 -9.48
CA ILE A 20 -6.02 9.95 -8.46
C ILE A 20 -4.53 9.99 -8.80
N GLY A 21 -4.03 8.98 -9.52
CA GLY A 21 -2.65 8.92 -10.01
C GLY A 21 -2.31 10.07 -10.95
N THR A 22 -3.26 10.49 -11.81
CA THR A 22 -3.08 11.62 -12.78
C THR A 22 -1.76 11.55 -13.56
N GLY A 23 -1.29 10.33 -13.85
CA GLY A 23 -0.01 10.07 -14.53
C GLY A 23 1.19 9.89 -13.61
N GLY A 24 1.04 10.06 -12.28
CA GLY A 24 2.02 9.72 -11.26
C GLY A 24 1.71 8.41 -10.53
N GLY A 25 2.59 7.96 -9.63
CA GLY A 25 2.43 6.72 -8.85
C GLY A 25 2.58 5.42 -9.67
N GLY A 26 2.94 5.50 -10.94
CA GLY A 26 3.07 4.36 -11.85
C GLY A 26 1.74 3.82 -12.38
N SER A 27 1.83 2.92 -13.38
CA SER A 27 0.64 2.25 -13.94
C SER A 27 0.09 1.22 -12.95
N PRO A 28 -1.18 1.27 -12.53
CA PRO A 28 -1.77 0.27 -11.65
C PRO A 28 -2.06 -1.07 -12.36
N TYR A 29 -1.92 -1.16 -13.69
CA TYR A 29 -2.38 -2.28 -14.49
C TYR A 29 -1.83 -3.64 -14.04
N LEU A 30 -0.51 -3.78 -13.88
CA LEU A 30 0.10 -5.05 -13.50
C LEU A 30 -0.26 -5.45 -12.06
N ASN A 31 -0.29 -4.50 -11.15
CA ASN A 31 -0.68 -4.76 -9.76
C ASN A 31 -2.16 -5.10 -9.62
N HIS A 32 -3.01 -4.48 -10.43
CA HIS A 32 -4.42 -4.86 -10.55
C HIS A 32 -4.56 -6.33 -10.99
N LEU A 33 -3.84 -6.77 -12.03
CA LEU A 33 -3.85 -8.17 -12.46
C LEU A 33 -3.36 -9.13 -11.35
N ASN A 34 -2.29 -8.77 -10.64
CA ASN A 34 -1.80 -9.55 -9.51
C ASN A 34 -2.89 -9.68 -8.42
N MET A 35 -3.57 -8.57 -8.10
CA MET A 35 -4.63 -8.58 -7.09
C MET A 35 -5.88 -9.33 -7.53
N GLN A 36 -6.26 -9.28 -8.82
CA GLN A 36 -7.34 -10.11 -9.34
C GLN A 36 -7.03 -11.61 -9.16
N GLN A 37 -5.78 -12.04 -9.41
CA GLN A 37 -5.38 -13.43 -9.19
C GLN A 37 -5.46 -13.81 -7.72
N ILE A 38 -5.02 -12.94 -6.81
CA ILE A 38 -5.09 -13.19 -5.37
C ILE A 38 -6.55 -13.24 -4.91
N ALA A 39 -7.39 -12.29 -5.32
CA ALA A 39 -8.80 -12.25 -4.97
C ALA A 39 -9.58 -13.47 -5.50
N ALA A 40 -9.20 -13.99 -6.68
CA ALA A 40 -9.79 -15.20 -7.25
C ALA A 40 -9.57 -16.47 -6.39
N THR A 41 -8.60 -16.44 -5.45
CA THR A 41 -8.43 -17.51 -4.45
C THR A 41 -9.45 -17.46 -3.31
N GLY A 42 -10.35 -16.47 -3.31
CA GLY A 42 -11.34 -16.25 -2.24
C GLY A 42 -10.78 -15.47 -1.05
N ARG A 43 -9.57 -14.90 -1.18
CA ARG A 43 -8.97 -14.08 -0.12
C ARG A 43 -9.69 -12.73 -0.04
N GLN A 44 -10.04 -12.35 1.17
CA GLN A 44 -10.59 -11.03 1.49
C GLN A 44 -9.51 -10.16 2.13
N PHE A 45 -9.65 -8.84 2.00
CA PHE A 45 -8.73 -7.86 2.56
C PHE A 45 -9.51 -7.01 3.55
N GLU A 46 -9.08 -7.01 4.79
CA GLU A 46 -9.69 -6.18 5.82
C GLU A 46 -9.18 -4.75 5.69
N LEU A 47 -10.10 -3.82 5.44
CA LEU A 47 -9.86 -2.39 5.46
C LEU A 47 -10.34 -1.84 6.81
N VAL A 48 -9.45 -1.20 7.57
CA VAL A 48 -9.74 -0.67 8.90
C VAL A 48 -9.65 0.86 8.90
N ASP A 49 -10.58 1.48 9.63
CA ASP A 49 -10.55 2.92 9.86
C ASP A 49 -9.34 3.27 10.75
N PRO A 50 -8.57 4.33 10.46
CA PRO A 50 -7.46 4.75 11.32
C PRO A 50 -7.86 4.96 12.78
N GLU A 51 -9.11 5.40 13.04
CA GLU A 51 -9.63 5.62 14.39
C GLU A 51 -9.90 4.32 15.16
N GLU A 52 -9.91 3.16 14.47
CA GLU A 52 -10.10 1.84 15.08
C GLU A 52 -8.78 1.16 15.48
N LEU A 53 -7.65 1.75 15.11
CA LEU A 53 -6.34 1.25 15.52
C LEU A 53 -6.02 1.64 16.96
N ASP A 54 -5.25 0.79 17.64
CA ASP A 54 -4.66 1.14 18.93
C ASP A 54 -3.66 2.31 18.74
N ASP A 55 -3.59 3.22 19.71
CA ASP A 55 -2.67 4.37 19.67
C ASP A 55 -1.19 3.96 19.57
N GLU A 56 -0.84 2.75 20.04
CA GLU A 56 0.50 2.18 20.00
C GLU A 56 0.72 1.26 18.78
N ALA A 57 -0.29 1.11 17.90
CA ALA A 57 -0.19 0.24 16.73
C ALA A 57 0.91 0.69 15.77
N GLN A 58 1.75 -0.26 15.36
CA GLN A 58 2.79 -0.02 14.38
C GLN A 58 2.27 -0.25 12.96
N VAL A 59 2.21 0.80 12.17
CA VAL A 59 1.72 0.77 10.78
C VAL A 59 2.87 0.87 9.81
N ALA A 60 3.02 -0.13 8.93
CA ALA A 60 3.98 -0.05 7.83
C ALA A 60 3.39 0.76 6.68
N VAL A 61 3.98 1.91 6.40
CA VAL A 61 3.62 2.75 5.25
C VAL A 61 4.43 2.29 4.03
N VAL A 62 3.75 1.74 3.03
CA VAL A 62 4.40 1.06 1.91
C VAL A 62 4.17 1.74 0.57
N SER A 63 5.21 1.73 -0.27
CA SER A 63 5.15 2.16 -1.66
C SER A 63 6.26 1.49 -2.48
N THR A 64 6.18 1.65 -3.79
CA THR A 64 7.31 1.40 -4.68
C THR A 64 7.77 2.71 -5.32
N MET A 65 9.08 2.89 -5.37
CA MET A 65 9.72 4.02 -6.03
C MET A 65 10.76 3.50 -7.01
N GLY A 66 10.78 4.03 -8.22
CA GLY A 66 11.77 3.62 -9.22
C GLY A 66 11.47 4.14 -10.62
N ALA A 67 12.36 3.79 -11.58
CA ALA A 67 12.17 4.13 -12.97
C ALA A 67 11.08 3.26 -13.61
N PRO A 68 10.08 3.85 -14.30
CA PRO A 68 9.00 3.09 -14.95
C PRO A 68 9.48 2.02 -15.94
N LEU A 69 10.60 2.26 -16.64
CA LEU A 69 11.18 1.29 -17.57
C LEU A 69 11.61 -0.01 -16.87
N VAL A 70 12.14 0.07 -15.66
CA VAL A 70 12.52 -1.12 -14.89
C VAL A 70 11.31 -2.00 -14.60
N MET A 71 10.16 -1.38 -14.28
CA MET A 71 8.91 -2.11 -14.05
C MET A 71 8.36 -2.79 -15.32
N GLN A 72 8.67 -2.25 -16.51
CA GLN A 72 8.30 -2.87 -17.80
C GLN A 72 9.20 -4.07 -18.14
N GLU A 73 10.46 -4.01 -17.75
CA GLU A 73 11.43 -5.06 -18.02
C GLU A 73 11.41 -6.20 -17.00
N ARG A 74 11.04 -5.88 -15.75
CA ARG A 74 10.97 -6.83 -14.65
C ARG A 74 9.58 -6.83 -14.04
N LEU A 75 8.88 -7.96 -14.14
CA LEU A 75 7.62 -8.15 -13.43
C LEU A 75 7.87 -8.11 -11.93
N GLN A 76 7.10 -7.29 -11.24
CA GLN A 76 7.14 -7.22 -9.79
C GLN A 76 6.49 -8.47 -9.20
N ASP A 77 7.17 -9.12 -8.26
CA ASP A 77 6.56 -10.18 -7.45
C ASP A 77 5.69 -9.52 -6.36
N ALA A 78 4.43 -9.95 -6.26
CA ALA A 78 3.52 -9.45 -5.24
C ALA A 78 4.03 -9.68 -3.80
N ARG A 79 4.97 -10.62 -3.60
CA ARG A 79 5.60 -10.92 -2.31
C ARG A 79 6.72 -9.95 -1.93
N ASP A 80 7.26 -9.18 -2.87
CA ASP A 80 8.42 -8.31 -2.62
C ASP A 80 8.10 -7.27 -1.53
N VAL A 81 6.92 -6.64 -1.58
CA VAL A 81 6.51 -5.66 -0.58
C VAL A 81 6.29 -6.30 0.80
N ALA A 82 5.70 -7.48 0.85
CA ALA A 82 5.53 -8.23 2.10
C ALA A 82 6.88 -8.52 2.76
N ARG A 83 7.87 -8.97 1.95
CA ARG A 83 9.22 -9.24 2.45
C ARG A 83 9.91 -8.00 3.00
N VAL A 84 9.71 -6.84 2.38
CA VAL A 84 10.25 -5.56 2.90
C VAL A 84 9.62 -5.21 4.25
N VAL A 85 8.31 -5.39 4.41
CA VAL A 85 7.62 -5.16 5.70
C VAL A 85 8.17 -6.09 6.78
N GLU A 86 8.34 -7.38 6.49
CA GLU A 86 8.96 -8.34 7.44
C GLU A 86 10.37 -7.90 7.85
N LEU A 87 11.23 -7.57 6.88
CA LEU A 87 12.61 -7.13 7.15
C LEU A 87 12.66 -5.85 7.99
N MET A 88 11.74 -4.92 7.76
CA MET A 88 11.66 -3.70 8.57
C MET A 88 11.22 -4.05 10.00
N GLY A 89 10.24 -4.94 10.18
CA GLY A 89 9.85 -5.44 11.51
C GLY A 89 11.00 -6.12 12.24
N GLU A 90 11.79 -6.96 11.54
CA GLU A 90 13.01 -7.57 12.09
C GLU A 90 14.02 -6.50 12.54
N TYR A 91 14.22 -5.45 11.73
CA TYR A 91 15.12 -4.34 12.03
C TYR A 91 14.67 -3.52 13.25
N LEU A 92 13.38 -3.25 13.36
CA LEU A 92 12.79 -2.51 14.49
C LEU A 92 12.64 -3.36 15.77
N GLY A 93 12.73 -4.68 15.64
CA GLY A 93 12.56 -5.63 16.76
C GLY A 93 11.10 -5.86 17.14
N ALA A 94 10.13 -5.45 16.32
CA ALA A 94 8.69 -5.66 16.52
C ALA A 94 7.97 -5.84 15.16
N PRO A 95 6.96 -6.73 15.09
CA PRO A 95 6.14 -6.85 13.89
C PRO A 95 5.25 -5.62 13.71
N PHE A 96 4.75 -5.42 12.50
CA PHE A 96 3.72 -4.42 12.23
C PHE A 96 2.32 -4.99 12.48
N ASP A 97 1.40 -4.14 12.93
CA ASP A 97 0.01 -4.46 13.22
C ASP A 97 -0.90 -4.22 12.01
N ALA A 98 -0.50 -3.32 11.11
CA ALA A 98 -1.23 -2.97 9.89
C ALA A 98 -0.29 -2.45 8.80
N VAL A 99 -0.83 -2.35 7.58
CA VAL A 99 -0.14 -1.73 6.44
C VAL A 99 -0.98 -0.58 5.87
N MET A 100 -0.32 0.43 5.30
CA MET A 100 -0.98 1.60 4.72
C MET A 100 -0.27 2.03 3.43
N ALA A 101 -1.01 2.62 2.49
CA ALA A 101 -0.39 3.23 1.31
C ALA A 101 0.35 4.53 1.66
N THR A 102 1.50 4.77 1.05
CA THR A 102 2.12 6.11 1.07
C THR A 102 1.26 7.10 0.28
N GLU A 103 0.69 6.63 -0.83
CA GLU A 103 -0.22 7.39 -1.69
C GLU A 103 -1.24 6.44 -2.30
N ILE A 104 -2.48 6.89 -2.44
CA ILE A 104 -3.55 6.10 -3.04
C ILE A 104 -3.57 6.20 -4.58
N GLY A 105 -2.67 6.93 -5.20
CA GLY A 105 -2.60 7.13 -6.64
C GLY A 105 -1.72 6.11 -7.35
N GLY A 106 -2.16 5.65 -8.53
CA GLY A 106 -1.38 4.76 -9.38
C GLY A 106 -1.13 3.37 -8.81
N SER A 107 0.02 2.81 -9.14
CA SER A 107 0.47 1.48 -8.70
C SER A 107 0.58 1.36 -7.18
N ASN A 108 0.87 2.46 -6.48
CA ASN A 108 1.09 2.47 -5.04
C ASN A 108 -0.19 2.20 -4.23
N ALA A 109 -1.38 2.43 -4.80
CA ALA A 109 -2.64 2.03 -4.18
C ALA A 109 -2.73 0.52 -3.89
N PHE A 110 -2.01 -0.31 -4.66
CA PHE A 110 -2.04 -1.76 -4.54
C PHE A 110 -0.97 -2.34 -3.61
N GLN A 111 0.04 -1.55 -3.23
CA GLN A 111 1.14 -2.06 -2.41
C GLN A 111 0.68 -2.59 -1.05
N PRO A 112 -0.19 -1.88 -0.28
CA PRO A 112 -0.68 -2.42 0.97
C PRO A 112 -1.55 -3.66 0.79
N LEU A 113 -2.33 -3.76 -0.30
CA LEU A 113 -3.14 -4.96 -0.57
C LEU A 113 -2.25 -6.18 -0.81
N MET A 114 -1.16 -6.03 -1.58
CA MET A 114 -0.21 -7.10 -1.83
C MET A 114 0.52 -7.52 -0.54
N ALA A 115 0.94 -6.56 0.29
CA ALA A 115 1.52 -6.85 1.59
C ALA A 115 0.52 -7.60 2.50
N ALA A 116 -0.69 -7.07 2.65
CA ALA A 116 -1.76 -7.66 3.45
C ALA A 116 -2.10 -9.10 2.99
N ALA A 117 -2.13 -9.32 1.66
CA ALA A 117 -2.40 -10.63 1.09
C ALA A 117 -1.43 -11.71 1.56
N HIS A 118 -0.18 -11.37 1.78
CA HIS A 118 0.86 -12.31 2.17
C HIS A 118 1.10 -12.38 3.68
N LEU A 119 0.92 -11.24 4.37
CA LEU A 119 1.19 -11.13 5.82
C LEU A 119 -0.06 -11.39 6.68
N GLY A 120 -1.26 -11.31 6.10
CA GLY A 120 -2.50 -11.43 6.87
C GLY A 120 -2.78 -10.21 7.76
N LEU A 121 -2.18 -9.05 7.44
CA LEU A 121 -2.38 -7.81 8.16
C LEU A 121 -3.59 -7.04 7.62
N PRO A 122 -4.30 -6.25 8.45
CA PRO A 122 -5.29 -5.31 7.98
C PRO A 122 -4.64 -4.15 7.21
N ILE A 123 -5.44 -3.51 6.36
CA ILE A 123 -5.05 -2.33 5.58
C ILE A 123 -5.73 -1.12 6.19
N VAL A 124 -4.96 -0.09 6.51
CA VAL A 124 -5.51 1.17 7.01
C VAL A 124 -6.14 1.96 5.88
N ASP A 125 -7.40 2.40 6.04
CA ASP A 125 -8.12 3.24 5.06
C ASP A 125 -7.65 4.70 5.15
N ALA A 126 -6.37 4.88 4.86
CA ALA A 126 -5.71 6.17 4.82
C ALA A 126 -4.49 6.14 3.89
N ASP A 127 -3.98 7.31 3.59
CA ASP A 127 -2.67 7.49 2.96
C ASP A 127 -2.00 8.79 3.47
N ALA A 128 -0.81 9.06 2.98
CA ALA A 128 -0.04 10.21 3.43
C ALA A 128 -0.23 11.48 2.58
N MET A 129 -0.98 11.41 1.45
CA MET A 129 -1.08 12.54 0.53
C MET A 129 -2.44 12.69 -0.17
N GLY A 130 -3.23 11.63 -0.33
CA GLY A 130 -4.50 11.62 -1.05
C GLY A 130 -4.38 11.55 -2.58
N ARG A 131 -3.17 11.51 -3.12
CA ARG A 131 -2.88 11.44 -4.56
C ARG A 131 -1.41 11.11 -4.80
N ALA A 132 -1.06 10.80 -6.07
CA ALA A 132 0.35 10.71 -6.47
C ALA A 132 1.11 12.04 -6.25
N TYR A 133 2.34 11.97 -5.80
CA TYR A 133 3.17 13.12 -5.50
C TYR A 133 4.66 12.84 -5.79
N PRO A 134 5.48 13.89 -6.06
CA PRO A 134 6.85 13.70 -6.57
C PRO A 134 7.93 13.56 -5.50
N GLU A 135 7.69 14.00 -4.24
CA GLU A 135 8.75 14.16 -3.25
C GLU A 135 8.28 13.72 -1.85
N ALA A 136 9.06 12.88 -1.16
CA ALA A 136 8.71 12.27 0.12
C ALA A 136 8.36 13.28 1.25
N GLN A 137 8.89 14.50 1.20
CA GLN A 137 8.55 15.55 2.17
C GLN A 137 7.17 16.18 1.94
N MET A 138 6.47 15.86 0.85
CA MET A 138 5.14 16.38 0.56
C MET A 138 4.01 15.59 1.23
N THR A 139 4.31 14.84 2.26
CA THR A 139 3.33 14.04 2.98
C THR A 139 2.73 14.77 4.18
N SER A 140 1.53 14.36 4.60
CA SER A 140 0.94 14.81 5.86
C SER A 140 1.84 14.51 7.07
N PHE A 141 2.61 13.42 7.02
CA PHE A 141 3.59 13.08 8.04
C PHE A 141 4.68 14.13 8.17
N ALA A 142 5.26 14.57 7.05
CA ALA A 142 6.28 15.63 7.06
C ALA A 142 5.72 16.96 7.58
N ILE A 143 4.48 17.31 7.24
CA ILE A 143 3.78 18.48 7.79
C ILE A 143 3.58 18.33 9.30
N GLY A 144 3.26 17.12 9.77
CA GLY A 144 3.14 16.78 11.20
C GLY A 144 4.49 16.65 11.93
N GLY A 145 5.62 16.84 11.25
CA GLY A 145 6.96 16.75 11.84
C GLY A 145 7.48 15.32 12.02
N LEU A 146 6.80 14.33 11.42
CA LEU A 146 7.27 12.95 11.44
C LEU A 146 8.29 12.72 10.33
N GLN A 147 9.33 11.96 10.64
CA GLN A 147 10.34 11.57 9.66
C GLN A 147 9.82 10.37 8.84
N PRO A 148 10.01 10.35 7.51
CA PRO A 148 9.55 9.25 6.65
C PRO A 148 10.40 7.96 6.74
N TRP A 149 11.41 7.93 7.57
CA TRP A 149 12.30 6.78 7.80
C TRP A 149 12.79 6.77 9.25
N PRO A 150 13.13 5.61 9.77
CA PRO A 150 13.80 5.50 11.08
C PRO A 150 15.16 6.21 11.00
N LEU A 151 15.46 7.04 11.98
CA LEU A 151 16.76 7.69 12.14
C LEU A 151 17.77 6.74 12.79
#